data_ea879227e53bc66ede31f7815ccdb3ac
#
_entry.id   ea879227e53bc66ede31f7815ccdb3ac
#
_cell.length_a   1.000
_cell.length_b   1.000
_cell.length_c   1.000
_cell.angle_alpha   90.00
_cell.angle_beta   90.00
_cell.angle_gamma   90.00
#
_symmetry.space_group_name_H-M   'P 1'
#
loop_
_entity.id
_entity.type
_entity.pdbx_description
1 polymer ?
#
loop_
_entity_poly.entity_id
_entity_poly.type
_entity_poly.pdbx_seq_one_letter_code
_entity_poly.pdbx_strand_id
1 'polypeptide(L)'
;MPKLVESSKASPSDSLSSPSPAPSWLEDNEDEQVDNRRAFRRRFFVAVGTVLGLAVVLGVGWLASAPFFKQLQSQHNVFMGRNNLQRIAAALKAYSNDHGSYPTPTVTDATGRPLYSWRVLLLPYLGEQGLYEKFVLTEPWDSANNLGLVSKMPNVYAAPASPDANALGEACYMLITGAGTLFPASGPLNEKAVTDSPAETLLVVEVRNQGDAWSKPSDLDISKLKLQINAKGNNAISSNESSSGASAAMVDGTSVILPPLLPGSTLRGLITPDGGEELDNAEWIR
;
A
#
# COMPACT_ATOMS: atom_id res chain seq x y z
N MET A 1 86.70 17.80 81.79
CA MET A 1 88.04 18.44 81.48
C MET A 1 88.47 17.92 80.12
N PRO A 2 89.13 18.66 79.28
CA PRO A 2 88.98 20.11 78.96
C PRO A 2 88.70 20.32 77.46
N LYS A 3 88.42 21.40 77.11
CA LYS A 3 88.86 22.68 76.67
C LYS A 3 88.31 23.06 75.26
N LEU A 4 87.73 24.19 75.27
CA LEU A 4 87.54 25.15 74.18
C LEU A 4 88.70 25.27 73.22
N VAL A 5 88.40 25.57 71.95
CA VAL A 5 89.06 26.65 71.20
C VAL A 5 88.10 27.18 70.16
N GLU A 6 87.89 28.48 70.22
CA GLU A 6 87.31 29.43 69.28
C GLU A 6 88.19 29.52 68.03
N SER A 7 87.62 29.77 66.88
CA SER A 7 88.11 30.73 65.88
C SER A 7 87.15 30.80 64.69
N SER A 8 86.47 31.92 64.55
CA SER A 8 86.70 33.04 63.66
C SER A 8 86.15 32.90 62.24
N LYS A 9 85.13 33.70 62.03
CA LYS A 9 84.71 34.46 60.82
C LYS A 9 85.34 34.07 59.47
N ALA A 10 84.33 33.86 58.50
CA ALA A 10 84.29 34.63 57.27
C ALA A 10 82.93 34.33 56.52
N SER A 11 82.19 35.32 56.29
CA SER A 11 81.07 35.31 55.28
C SER A 11 81.67 35.44 53.88
N PRO A 12 81.15 34.75 52.88
CA PRO A 12 81.05 35.31 51.55
C PRO A 12 79.60 35.55 51.17
N SER A 13 79.33 36.72 50.73
CA SER A 13 78.12 37.17 50.05
C SER A 13 77.97 36.38 48.73
N ASP A 14 77.05 35.43 48.70
CA ASP A 14 76.58 34.85 47.44
C ASP A 14 75.64 35.82 46.82
N SER A 15 76.08 36.48 45.75
CA SER A 15 75.30 37.19 44.78
C SER A 15 74.42 36.16 44.01
N LEU A 16 73.17 36.11 44.33
CA LEU A 16 72.13 35.44 43.48
C LEU A 16 72.11 36.10 42.12
N SER A 17 72.79 35.47 41.16
CA SER A 17 72.63 35.81 39.76
C SER A 17 71.17 35.50 39.34
N SER A 18 70.44 36.53 38.95
CA SER A 18 69.13 36.37 38.33
C SER A 18 69.21 35.39 37.15
N PRO A 19 68.24 34.50 36.99
CA PRO A 19 68.24 33.59 35.84
C PRO A 19 68.22 34.41 34.56
N SER A 20 69.09 34.03 33.64
CA SER A 20 69.13 34.62 32.31
C SER A 20 67.77 34.55 31.66
N PRO A 21 67.28 35.59 31.00
CA PRO A 21 65.98 35.53 30.30
C PRO A 21 66.03 34.43 29.25
N ALA A 22 64.87 33.66 29.15
CA ALA A 22 64.78 32.60 28.16
C ALA A 22 65.01 33.15 26.75
N PRO A 23 65.62 32.42 25.86
CA PRO A 23 65.84 32.89 24.51
C PRO A 23 64.51 33.17 23.78
N SER A 24 64.41 34.30 23.08
CA SER A 24 63.23 34.80 22.42
C SER A 24 62.57 33.79 21.44
N TRP A 25 63.34 32.89 20.88
CA TRP A 25 62.80 31.83 19.98
C TRP A 25 61.92 30.80 20.71
N LEU A 26 62.01 30.64 22.00
CA LEU A 26 61.13 29.75 22.79
C LEU A 26 59.76 30.39 23.03
N GLU A 27 59.69 31.70 23.27
CA GLU A 27 58.43 32.43 23.42
C GLU A 27 57.68 32.52 22.08
N ASP A 28 58.36 32.79 20.96
CA ASP A 28 57.78 32.85 19.61
C ASP A 28 57.14 31.50 19.20
N ASN A 29 57.75 30.38 19.54
CA ASN A 29 57.23 29.04 19.24
C ASN A 29 55.99 28.66 20.07
N GLU A 30 55.88 29.11 21.32
CA GLU A 30 54.74 28.83 22.18
C GLU A 30 53.47 29.63 21.71
N ASP A 31 53.64 30.88 21.36
CA ASP A 31 52.55 31.73 20.86
C ASP A 31 52.03 31.25 19.48
N GLU A 32 52.91 30.85 18.58
CA GLU A 32 52.54 30.29 17.28
C GLU A 32 51.81 28.95 17.43
N GLN A 33 52.20 28.10 18.36
CA GLN A 33 51.47 26.84 18.64
C GLN A 33 50.12 27.07 19.27
N VAL A 34 49.95 28.05 20.14
CA VAL A 34 48.67 28.40 20.75
C VAL A 34 47.67 28.96 19.71
N ASP A 35 48.16 29.80 18.81
CA ASP A 35 47.33 30.38 17.74
C ASP A 35 46.93 29.33 16.70
N ASN A 36 47.83 28.43 16.33
CA ASN A 36 47.54 27.30 15.45
C ASN A 36 46.49 26.34 16.05
N ARG A 37 46.54 26.06 17.36
CA ARG A 37 45.55 25.27 18.08
C ARG A 37 44.18 25.97 18.14
N ARG A 38 44.14 27.30 18.34
CA ARG A 38 42.91 28.08 18.32
C ARG A 38 42.30 28.14 16.94
N ALA A 39 43.09 28.35 15.89
CA ALA A 39 42.66 28.34 14.51
C ALA A 39 42.10 26.96 14.07
N PHE A 40 42.79 25.88 14.47
CA PHE A 40 42.33 24.51 14.21
C PHE A 40 41.01 24.22 14.92
N ARG A 41 40.89 24.54 16.21
CA ARG A 41 39.61 24.35 16.95
C ARG A 41 38.47 25.12 16.32
N ARG A 42 38.70 26.40 15.93
CA ARG A 42 37.70 27.21 15.25
C ARG A 42 37.24 26.60 13.92
N ARG A 43 38.20 26.14 13.09
CA ARG A 43 37.92 25.46 11.80
C ARG A 43 37.16 24.15 12.02
N PHE A 44 37.56 23.39 13.03
CA PHE A 44 36.91 22.13 13.40
C PHE A 44 35.47 22.35 13.82
N PHE A 45 35.18 23.30 14.73
CA PHE A 45 33.83 23.60 15.16
C PHE A 45 32.95 24.18 14.02
N VAL A 46 33.52 24.97 13.14
CA VAL A 46 32.81 25.47 11.95
C VAL A 46 32.48 24.30 11.03
N ALA A 47 33.40 23.40 10.75
CA ALA A 47 33.15 22.22 9.91
C ALA A 47 32.10 21.29 10.51
N VAL A 48 32.18 21.01 11.81
CA VAL A 48 31.16 20.20 12.53
C VAL A 48 29.79 20.90 12.49
N GLY A 49 29.74 22.21 12.74
CA GLY A 49 28.52 22.98 12.68
C GLY A 49 27.86 22.99 11.29
N THR A 50 28.66 23.09 10.23
CA THR A 50 28.15 23.03 8.84
C THR A 50 27.62 21.64 8.49
N VAL A 51 28.31 20.57 8.90
CA VAL A 51 27.84 19.19 8.66
C VAL A 51 26.54 18.92 9.41
N LEU A 52 26.45 19.34 10.67
CA LEU A 52 25.21 19.21 11.46
C LEU A 52 24.06 20.03 10.86
N GLY A 53 24.35 21.27 10.44
CA GLY A 53 23.38 22.14 9.77
C GLY A 53 22.83 21.51 8.47
N LEU A 54 23.73 20.95 7.64
CA LEU A 54 23.32 20.25 6.43
C LEU A 54 22.49 18.99 6.75
N ALA A 55 22.88 18.21 7.76
CA ALA A 55 22.12 17.04 8.19
C ALA A 55 20.71 17.39 8.65
N VAL A 56 20.55 18.50 9.39
CA VAL A 56 19.24 19.01 9.81
C VAL A 56 18.41 19.45 8.62
N VAL A 57 19.00 20.22 7.67
CA VAL A 57 18.27 20.66 6.46
C VAL A 57 17.82 19.49 5.60
N LEU A 58 18.68 18.50 5.40
CA LEU A 58 18.35 17.27 4.68
C LEU A 58 17.27 16.45 5.40
N GLY A 59 17.38 16.33 6.72
CA GLY A 59 16.37 15.64 7.54
C GLY A 59 15.01 16.31 7.51
N VAL A 60 14.95 17.63 7.64
CA VAL A 60 13.70 18.41 7.52
C VAL A 60 13.14 18.33 6.10
N GLY A 61 13.99 18.43 5.07
CA GLY A 61 13.57 18.26 3.68
C GLY A 61 12.97 16.88 3.41
N TRP A 62 13.58 15.82 3.95
CA TRP A 62 13.07 14.45 3.83
C TRP A 62 11.72 14.26 4.56
N LEU A 63 11.61 14.78 5.79
CA LEU A 63 10.34 14.75 6.54
C LEU A 63 9.22 15.54 5.84
N ALA A 64 9.54 16.69 5.26
CA ALA A 64 8.57 17.51 4.53
C ALA A 64 8.12 16.85 3.21
N SER A 65 8.96 16.04 2.58
CA SER A 65 8.64 15.34 1.33
C SER A 65 7.83 14.05 1.54
N ALA A 66 7.85 13.44 2.73
CA ALA A 66 7.16 12.19 3.02
C ALA A 66 5.65 12.21 2.70
N PRO A 67 4.85 13.24 3.05
CA PRO A 67 3.43 13.28 2.71
C PRO A 67 3.20 13.38 1.19
N PHE A 68 4.07 14.09 0.46
CA PHE A 68 4.00 14.18 -0.99
C PHE A 68 4.22 12.81 -1.67
N PHE A 69 5.25 12.07 -1.26
CA PHE A 69 5.48 10.71 -1.79
C PHE A 69 4.35 9.75 -1.45
N LYS A 70 3.79 9.84 -0.24
CA LYS A 70 2.63 9.04 0.15
C LYS A 70 1.42 9.35 -0.73
N GLN A 71 1.16 10.60 -1.03
CA GLN A 71 0.06 11.00 -1.91
C GLN A 71 0.25 10.48 -3.34
N LEU A 72 1.47 10.60 -3.90
CA LEU A 72 1.79 10.02 -5.22
C LEU A 72 1.59 8.50 -5.24
N GLN A 73 2.04 7.81 -4.20
CA GLN A 73 1.86 6.37 -4.08
C GLN A 73 0.37 5.99 -4.03
N SER A 74 -0.44 6.71 -3.27
CA SER A 74 -1.89 6.49 -3.19
C SER A 74 -2.56 6.70 -4.56
N GLN A 75 -2.25 7.78 -5.27
CA GLN A 75 -2.77 8.01 -6.62
C GLN A 75 -2.36 6.90 -7.60
N HIS A 76 -1.10 6.45 -7.53
CA HIS A 76 -0.61 5.33 -8.33
C HIS A 76 -1.39 4.05 -8.02
N ASN A 77 -1.61 3.72 -6.75
CA ASN A 77 -2.36 2.54 -6.33
C ASN A 77 -3.80 2.56 -6.85
N VAL A 78 -4.47 3.71 -6.74
CA VAL A 78 -5.83 3.89 -7.28
C VAL A 78 -5.86 3.70 -8.80
N PHE A 79 -4.91 4.30 -9.51
CA PHE A 79 -4.79 4.12 -10.97
C PHE A 79 -4.59 2.65 -11.37
N MET A 80 -3.68 1.95 -10.70
CA MET A 80 -3.43 0.53 -10.93
C MET A 80 -4.65 -0.35 -10.59
N GLY A 81 -5.35 -0.04 -9.49
CA GLY A 81 -6.57 -0.73 -9.10
C GLY A 81 -7.68 -0.59 -10.14
N ARG A 82 -7.88 0.62 -10.66
CA ARG A 82 -8.84 0.88 -11.75
C ARG A 82 -8.48 0.14 -13.04
N ASN A 83 -7.20 0.10 -13.40
CA ASN A 83 -6.73 -0.68 -14.56
C ASN A 83 -6.99 -2.17 -14.38
N ASN A 84 -6.75 -2.73 -13.19
CA ASN A 84 -7.08 -4.11 -12.87
C ASN A 84 -8.58 -4.39 -13.05
N LEU A 85 -9.43 -3.52 -12.51
CA LEU A 85 -10.90 -3.63 -12.64
C LEU A 85 -11.35 -3.61 -14.12
N GLN A 86 -10.79 -2.73 -14.95
CA GLN A 86 -11.09 -2.69 -16.39
C GLN A 86 -10.70 -4.00 -17.09
N ARG A 87 -9.54 -4.56 -16.76
CA ARG A 87 -9.09 -5.86 -17.29
C ARG A 87 -10.00 -7.00 -16.85
N ILE A 88 -10.43 -7.01 -15.58
CA ILE A 88 -11.38 -7.99 -15.04
C ILE A 88 -12.74 -7.86 -15.73
N ALA A 89 -13.25 -6.62 -15.88
CA ALA A 89 -14.50 -6.37 -16.59
C ALA A 89 -14.45 -6.83 -18.06
N ALA A 90 -13.35 -6.55 -18.75
CA ALA A 90 -13.14 -7.03 -20.13
C ALA A 90 -13.13 -8.56 -20.20
N ALA A 91 -12.50 -9.24 -19.25
CA ALA A 91 -12.48 -10.71 -19.16
C ALA A 91 -13.88 -11.29 -18.85
N LEU A 92 -14.63 -10.65 -17.95
CA LEU A 92 -16.04 -11.02 -17.64
C LEU A 92 -16.92 -10.90 -18.89
N LYS A 93 -16.78 -9.81 -19.66
CA LYS A 93 -17.52 -9.60 -20.92
C LYS A 93 -17.12 -10.63 -21.98
N ALA A 94 -15.82 -10.91 -22.15
CA ALA A 94 -15.35 -11.93 -23.09
C ALA A 94 -15.91 -13.32 -22.73
N TYR A 95 -15.86 -13.69 -21.45
CA TYR A 95 -16.49 -14.93 -20.97
C TYR A 95 -17.99 -14.96 -21.28
N SER A 96 -18.72 -13.87 -20.98
CA SER A 96 -20.16 -13.78 -21.24
C SER A 96 -20.49 -13.91 -22.72
N ASN A 97 -19.68 -13.38 -23.62
CA ASN A 97 -19.85 -13.50 -25.06
C ASN A 97 -19.72 -14.95 -25.54
N ASP A 98 -18.77 -15.70 -25.00
CA ASP A 98 -18.49 -17.09 -25.36
C ASP A 98 -19.50 -18.08 -24.76
N HIS A 99 -20.00 -17.78 -23.54
CA HIS A 99 -20.85 -18.72 -22.77
C HIS A 99 -22.31 -18.29 -22.66
N GLY A 100 -22.67 -17.09 -23.15
CA GLY A 100 -24.05 -16.55 -23.12
C GLY A 100 -24.46 -15.89 -21.82
N SER A 101 -23.64 -16.00 -20.76
CA SER A 101 -23.84 -15.33 -19.47
C SER A 101 -22.50 -15.07 -18.79
N TYR A 102 -22.49 -14.18 -17.79
CA TYR A 102 -21.33 -14.04 -16.89
C TYR A 102 -21.00 -15.37 -16.19
N PRO A 103 -19.75 -15.55 -15.72
CA PRO A 103 -19.40 -16.77 -14.99
C PRO A 103 -20.18 -16.87 -13.67
N THR A 104 -20.48 -18.10 -13.27
CA THR A 104 -21.08 -18.33 -11.95
C THR A 104 -20.10 -17.87 -10.83
N PRO A 105 -20.55 -17.12 -9.83
CA PRO A 105 -19.71 -16.67 -8.72
C PRO A 105 -19.00 -17.82 -8.02
N THR A 106 -19.70 -18.92 -7.87
CA THR A 106 -19.21 -20.17 -7.25
C THR A 106 -19.42 -21.34 -8.19
N VAL A 107 -18.36 -21.99 -8.58
CA VAL A 107 -18.45 -23.30 -9.25
C VAL A 107 -18.70 -24.37 -8.20
N THR A 108 -19.66 -25.25 -8.46
CA THR A 108 -20.05 -26.35 -7.55
C THR A 108 -19.93 -27.70 -8.24
N ASP A 109 -19.78 -28.76 -7.48
CA ASP A 109 -19.92 -30.12 -7.98
C ASP A 109 -21.41 -30.52 -8.15
N ALA A 110 -21.66 -31.73 -8.62
CA ALA A 110 -23.03 -32.25 -8.84
C ALA A 110 -23.87 -32.36 -7.54
N THR A 111 -23.25 -32.30 -6.37
CA THR A 111 -23.93 -32.34 -5.06
C THR A 111 -24.19 -30.91 -4.52
N GLY A 112 -23.74 -29.86 -5.23
CA GLY A 112 -23.84 -28.46 -4.81
C GLY A 112 -22.71 -28.01 -3.88
N ARG A 113 -21.67 -28.82 -3.66
CA ARG A 113 -20.51 -28.43 -2.85
C ARG A 113 -19.66 -27.41 -3.62
N PRO A 114 -19.29 -26.27 -3.00
CA PRO A 114 -18.43 -25.28 -3.62
C PRO A 114 -17.05 -25.85 -3.98
N LEU A 115 -16.58 -25.59 -5.19
CA LEU A 115 -15.26 -25.96 -5.67
C LEU A 115 -14.33 -24.76 -5.73
N TYR A 116 -14.61 -23.78 -6.56
CA TYR A 116 -13.74 -22.60 -6.73
C TYR A 116 -14.53 -21.38 -7.26
N SER A 117 -13.86 -20.24 -7.22
CA SER A 117 -14.40 -18.93 -7.60
C SER A 117 -14.44 -18.74 -9.12
N TRP A 118 -15.33 -17.85 -9.59
CA TRP A 118 -15.37 -17.30 -10.95
C TRP A 118 -14.00 -16.80 -11.45
N ARG A 119 -13.12 -16.37 -10.54
CA ARG A 119 -11.78 -15.87 -10.87
C ARG A 119 -10.91 -16.93 -11.55
N VAL A 120 -11.13 -18.19 -11.21
CA VAL A 120 -10.45 -19.34 -11.88
C VAL A 120 -10.95 -19.48 -13.31
N LEU A 121 -12.26 -19.32 -13.56
CA LEU A 121 -12.85 -19.39 -14.91
C LEU A 121 -12.36 -18.29 -15.84
N LEU A 122 -11.95 -17.14 -15.29
CA LEU A 122 -11.44 -16.02 -16.08
C LEU A 122 -9.95 -16.13 -16.44
N LEU A 123 -9.21 -17.08 -15.90
CA LEU A 123 -7.76 -17.21 -16.18
C LEU A 123 -7.43 -17.24 -17.67
N PRO A 124 -8.15 -18.02 -18.54
CA PRO A 124 -7.90 -18.00 -19.98
C PRO A 124 -8.06 -16.62 -20.62
N TYR A 125 -9.07 -15.85 -20.18
CA TYR A 125 -9.39 -14.51 -20.68
C TYR A 125 -8.44 -13.42 -20.19
N LEU A 126 -7.64 -13.74 -19.17
CA LEU A 126 -6.62 -12.84 -18.60
C LEU A 126 -5.20 -13.15 -19.11
N GLY A 127 -5.07 -14.16 -20.02
CA GLY A 127 -3.77 -14.60 -20.52
C GLY A 127 -3.06 -15.59 -19.59
N GLU A 128 -3.76 -16.15 -18.59
CA GLU A 128 -3.23 -17.07 -17.58
C GLU A 128 -3.61 -18.53 -17.85
N GLN A 129 -3.65 -18.92 -19.14
CA GLN A 129 -4.00 -20.28 -19.58
C GLN A 129 -3.16 -21.35 -18.88
N GLY A 130 -1.83 -21.13 -18.76
CA GLY A 130 -0.93 -22.07 -18.13
C GLY A 130 -1.16 -22.24 -16.60
N LEU A 131 -1.79 -21.27 -15.94
CA LEU A 131 -2.26 -21.41 -14.55
C LEU A 131 -3.59 -22.18 -14.51
N TYR A 132 -4.53 -21.87 -15.42
CA TYR A 132 -5.81 -22.55 -15.52
C TYR A 132 -5.64 -24.06 -15.69
N GLU A 133 -4.73 -24.50 -16.57
CA GLU A 133 -4.43 -25.91 -16.85
C GLU A 133 -3.85 -26.70 -15.66
N LYS A 134 -3.34 -25.99 -14.65
CA LYS A 134 -2.84 -26.60 -13.40
C LYS A 134 -3.94 -26.87 -12.37
N PHE A 135 -5.10 -26.20 -12.51
CA PHE A 135 -6.23 -26.48 -11.61
C PHE A 135 -6.86 -27.83 -11.92
N VAL A 136 -7.05 -28.62 -10.87
CA VAL A 136 -7.91 -29.80 -10.93
C VAL A 136 -9.34 -29.33 -10.70
N LEU A 137 -10.05 -29.04 -11.81
CA LEU A 137 -11.36 -28.37 -11.80
C LEU A 137 -12.49 -29.21 -11.18
N THR A 138 -12.26 -30.50 -10.92
CA THR A 138 -13.19 -31.37 -10.19
C THR A 138 -12.98 -31.38 -8.68
N GLU A 139 -12.00 -30.63 -8.20
CA GLU A 139 -11.64 -30.53 -6.79
C GLU A 139 -11.83 -29.13 -6.23
N PRO A 140 -12.09 -28.96 -4.91
CA PRO A 140 -12.19 -27.67 -4.31
C PRO A 140 -10.85 -26.89 -4.34
N TRP A 141 -10.94 -25.57 -4.21
CA TRP A 141 -9.81 -24.65 -4.25
C TRP A 141 -8.73 -24.94 -3.16
N ASP A 142 -9.15 -25.54 -2.04
CA ASP A 142 -8.31 -25.91 -0.90
C ASP A 142 -7.91 -27.40 -0.88
N SER A 143 -8.13 -28.12 -1.97
CA SER A 143 -7.61 -29.49 -2.13
C SER A 143 -6.09 -29.52 -2.13
N ALA A 144 -5.51 -30.71 -1.89
CA ALA A 144 -4.06 -30.89 -1.92
C ALA A 144 -3.43 -30.48 -3.27
N ASN A 145 -4.17 -30.64 -4.39
CA ASN A 145 -3.71 -30.25 -5.73
C ASN A 145 -3.84 -28.74 -6.00
N ASN A 146 -4.91 -28.10 -5.53
CA ASN A 146 -5.22 -26.71 -5.86
C ASN A 146 -4.67 -25.70 -4.84
N LEU A 147 -4.51 -26.07 -3.58
CA LEU A 147 -4.09 -25.15 -2.50
C LEU A 147 -2.77 -24.43 -2.81
N GLY A 148 -1.81 -25.15 -3.39
CA GLY A 148 -0.51 -24.57 -3.78
C GLY A 148 -0.60 -23.48 -4.84
N LEU A 149 -1.72 -23.42 -5.60
CA LEU A 149 -1.95 -22.42 -6.64
C LEU A 149 -2.42 -21.08 -6.09
N VAL A 150 -2.84 -21.01 -4.82
CA VAL A 150 -3.23 -19.75 -4.16
C VAL A 150 -2.08 -18.74 -4.19
N SER A 151 -0.84 -19.19 -3.97
CA SER A 151 0.37 -18.35 -4.04
C SER A 151 0.74 -17.90 -5.47
N LYS A 152 0.02 -18.37 -6.49
CA LYS A 152 0.19 -18.01 -7.91
C LYS A 152 -0.88 -17.05 -8.40
N MET A 153 -1.50 -16.31 -7.50
CA MET A 153 -2.52 -15.32 -7.84
C MET A 153 -2.04 -14.39 -8.97
N PRO A 154 -2.83 -14.24 -10.05
CA PRO A 154 -2.52 -13.27 -11.11
C PRO A 154 -2.48 -11.84 -10.56
N ASN A 155 -1.53 -11.04 -11.04
CA ASN A 155 -1.37 -9.65 -10.60
C ASN A 155 -2.62 -8.79 -10.79
N VAL A 156 -3.49 -9.14 -11.73
CA VAL A 156 -4.75 -8.43 -11.99
C VAL A 156 -5.73 -8.54 -10.81
N TYR A 157 -5.61 -9.56 -9.98
CA TYR A 157 -6.43 -9.73 -8.76
C TYR A 157 -5.80 -9.11 -7.51
N ALA A 158 -4.57 -8.64 -7.63
CA ALA A 158 -3.81 -8.05 -6.53
C ALA A 158 -4.31 -6.64 -6.17
N ALA A 159 -4.39 -6.35 -4.87
CA ALA A 159 -4.62 -5.00 -4.38
C ALA A 159 -3.32 -4.18 -4.42
N PRO A 160 -3.20 -3.12 -5.24
CA PRO A 160 -1.96 -2.36 -5.36
C PRO A 160 -1.46 -1.77 -4.03
N ALA A 161 -2.38 -1.49 -3.11
CA ALA A 161 -2.07 -0.92 -1.79
C ALA A 161 -1.73 -1.95 -0.71
N SER A 162 -1.73 -3.26 -1.02
CA SER A 162 -1.57 -4.33 -0.01
C SER A 162 -0.63 -5.44 -0.47
N PRO A 163 0.67 -5.17 -0.59
CA PRO A 163 1.63 -6.16 -1.08
C PRO A 163 1.70 -7.42 -0.21
N ASP A 164 1.52 -7.31 1.11
CA ASP A 164 1.54 -8.47 2.02
C ASP A 164 0.34 -9.41 1.77
N ALA A 165 -0.87 -8.85 1.62
CA ALA A 165 -2.05 -9.62 1.28
C ALA A 165 -1.94 -10.27 -0.11
N ASN A 166 -1.34 -9.56 -1.07
CA ASN A 166 -1.06 -10.11 -2.40
C ASN A 166 -0.10 -11.32 -2.33
N ALA A 167 0.93 -11.25 -1.48
CA ALA A 167 1.85 -12.36 -1.26
C ALA A 167 1.15 -13.60 -0.67
N LEU A 168 0.05 -13.41 0.08
CA LEU A 168 -0.80 -14.46 0.62
C LEU A 168 -1.88 -14.94 -0.38
N GLY A 169 -1.98 -14.29 -1.55
CA GLY A 169 -3.01 -14.61 -2.55
C GLY A 169 -4.42 -14.18 -2.13
N GLU A 170 -4.56 -13.10 -1.41
CA GLU A 170 -5.86 -12.59 -0.97
C GLU A 170 -6.57 -11.79 -2.05
N ALA A 171 -7.86 -12.08 -2.29
CA ALA A 171 -8.69 -11.36 -3.26
C ALA A 171 -9.11 -9.98 -2.74
N CYS A 172 -9.10 -8.99 -3.64
CA CYS A 172 -9.62 -7.64 -3.35
C CYS A 172 -10.69 -7.15 -4.34
N TYR A 173 -11.08 -7.95 -5.32
CA TYR A 173 -12.15 -7.62 -6.27
C TYR A 173 -13.24 -8.67 -6.17
N MET A 174 -14.48 -8.26 -5.93
CA MET A 174 -15.62 -9.14 -5.68
C MET A 174 -16.82 -8.78 -6.56
N LEU A 175 -17.64 -9.77 -6.84
CA LEU A 175 -18.97 -9.58 -7.40
C LEU A 175 -19.97 -9.26 -6.27
N ILE A 176 -21.13 -8.73 -6.64
CA ILE A 176 -22.26 -8.58 -5.71
C ILE A 176 -23.30 -9.62 -6.11
N THR A 177 -23.60 -10.54 -5.20
CA THR A 177 -24.45 -11.70 -5.46
C THR A 177 -25.79 -11.61 -4.73
N GLY A 178 -26.81 -12.28 -5.26
CA GLY A 178 -28.12 -12.37 -4.65
C GLY A 178 -29.23 -11.76 -5.50
N ALA A 179 -30.46 -11.74 -4.96
CA ALA A 179 -31.63 -11.27 -5.69
C ALA A 179 -31.51 -9.80 -6.10
N GLY A 180 -31.89 -9.47 -7.35
CA GLY A 180 -31.85 -8.12 -7.89
C GLY A 180 -30.43 -7.64 -8.24
N THR A 181 -29.46 -8.55 -8.42
CA THR A 181 -28.11 -8.25 -8.88
C THR A 181 -27.83 -8.95 -10.22
N LEU A 182 -26.68 -8.67 -10.84
CA LEU A 182 -26.22 -9.41 -12.02
C LEU A 182 -25.94 -10.91 -11.75
N PHE A 183 -25.81 -11.30 -10.48
CA PHE A 183 -25.44 -12.65 -10.05
C PHE A 183 -26.45 -13.23 -9.05
N PRO A 184 -27.76 -13.40 -9.48
CA PRO A 184 -28.76 -14.02 -8.63
C PRO A 184 -28.51 -15.54 -8.47
N ALA A 185 -29.15 -16.14 -7.46
CA ALA A 185 -29.05 -17.59 -7.22
C ALA A 185 -29.61 -18.46 -8.36
N SER A 186 -30.48 -17.90 -9.20
CA SER A 186 -31.02 -18.56 -10.39
C SER A 186 -30.03 -18.73 -11.53
N GLY A 187 -28.87 -18.14 -11.42
CA GLY A 187 -27.78 -18.13 -12.39
C GLY A 187 -27.44 -16.70 -12.85
N PRO A 188 -26.18 -16.47 -13.22
CA PRO A 188 -25.71 -15.14 -13.62
C PRO A 188 -26.39 -14.65 -14.90
N LEU A 189 -26.65 -13.35 -14.94
CA LEU A 189 -27.21 -12.68 -16.09
C LEU A 189 -26.16 -12.47 -17.18
N ASN A 190 -26.54 -11.86 -18.27
CA ASN A 190 -25.64 -11.34 -19.31
C ASN A 190 -25.89 -9.84 -19.51
N GLU A 191 -25.09 -9.18 -20.31
CA GLU A 191 -25.21 -7.75 -20.59
C GLU A 191 -26.59 -7.38 -21.20
N LYS A 192 -27.23 -8.27 -21.93
CA LYS A 192 -28.56 -8.03 -22.54
C LYS A 192 -29.68 -7.99 -21.52
N ALA A 193 -29.47 -8.55 -20.33
CA ALA A 193 -30.45 -8.49 -19.23
C ALA A 193 -30.35 -7.19 -18.42
N VAL A 194 -29.37 -6.34 -18.70
CA VAL A 194 -29.24 -5.01 -18.11
C VAL A 194 -30.18 -4.06 -18.90
N THR A 195 -31.27 -3.63 -18.28
CA THR A 195 -32.19 -2.66 -18.88
C THR A 195 -31.87 -1.23 -18.49
N ASP A 196 -31.14 -1.05 -17.38
CA ASP A 196 -30.56 0.22 -16.95
C ASP A 196 -29.33 0.58 -17.81
N SER A 197 -28.77 1.76 -17.58
CA SER A 197 -27.56 2.15 -18.28
C SER A 197 -26.39 1.22 -17.91
N PRO A 198 -25.71 0.56 -18.87
CA PRO A 198 -24.50 -0.23 -18.57
C PRO A 198 -23.36 0.58 -17.93
N ALA A 199 -23.33 1.90 -18.13
CA ALA A 199 -22.40 2.82 -17.49
C ALA A 199 -22.79 3.16 -16.03
N GLU A 200 -23.99 2.77 -15.61
CA GLU A 200 -24.56 3.02 -14.27
C GLU A 200 -24.89 1.72 -13.54
N THR A 201 -24.44 0.57 -14.05
CA THR A 201 -24.63 -0.74 -13.42
C THR A 201 -23.28 -1.33 -13.01
N LEU A 202 -23.10 -1.64 -11.71
CA LEU A 202 -21.88 -2.21 -11.16
C LEU A 202 -21.68 -3.67 -11.60
N LEU A 203 -20.51 -3.98 -12.14
CA LEU A 203 -20.15 -5.34 -12.54
C LEU A 203 -19.21 -6.01 -11.51
N VAL A 204 -18.16 -5.32 -11.08
CA VAL A 204 -17.19 -5.82 -10.10
C VAL A 204 -16.67 -4.67 -9.26
N VAL A 205 -16.48 -4.89 -7.96
CA VAL A 205 -16.13 -3.86 -6.99
C VAL A 205 -14.86 -4.21 -6.22
N GLU A 206 -14.15 -3.17 -5.80
CA GLU A 206 -13.04 -3.31 -4.89
C GLU A 206 -13.53 -3.55 -3.46
N VAL A 207 -12.84 -4.45 -2.75
CA VAL A 207 -13.02 -4.66 -1.32
C VAL A 207 -11.66 -4.59 -0.62
N ARG A 208 -11.68 -4.16 0.64
CA ARG A 208 -10.48 -4.32 1.48
C ARG A 208 -10.18 -5.80 1.67
N ASN A 209 -8.88 -6.16 1.63
CA ASN A 209 -8.47 -7.53 1.87
C ASN A 209 -9.09 -8.08 3.19
N GLN A 210 -9.65 -9.28 3.11
CA GLN A 210 -10.42 -9.92 4.20
C GLN A 210 -9.84 -11.29 4.58
N GLY A 211 -8.67 -11.66 4.05
CA GLY A 211 -8.05 -12.96 4.26
C GLY A 211 -8.60 -14.08 3.38
N ASP A 212 -9.41 -13.75 2.37
CA ASP A 212 -9.97 -14.74 1.45
C ASP A 212 -9.02 -15.00 0.27
N ALA A 213 -8.62 -16.27 0.09
CA ALA A 213 -7.85 -16.69 -1.06
C ALA A 213 -8.59 -16.36 -2.38
N TRP A 214 -7.85 -15.91 -3.40
CA TRP A 214 -8.44 -15.48 -4.68
C TRP A 214 -9.25 -16.57 -5.39
N SER A 215 -8.86 -17.84 -5.23
CA SER A 215 -9.55 -18.99 -5.81
C SER A 215 -10.71 -19.52 -4.97
N LYS A 216 -10.87 -19.04 -3.72
CA LYS A 216 -11.98 -19.35 -2.84
C LYS A 216 -13.26 -18.67 -3.34
N PRO A 217 -14.41 -19.37 -3.39
CA PRO A 217 -15.71 -18.74 -3.63
C PRO A 217 -16.07 -17.80 -2.46
N SER A 218 -15.85 -16.52 -2.67
CA SER A 218 -16.12 -15.46 -1.70
C SER A 218 -16.46 -14.19 -2.45
N ASP A 219 -17.70 -13.74 -2.32
CA ASP A 219 -18.23 -12.54 -2.95
C ASP A 219 -19.18 -11.81 -1.98
N LEU A 220 -19.60 -10.59 -2.32
CA LEU A 220 -20.50 -9.80 -1.49
C LEU A 220 -21.95 -10.27 -1.62
N ASP A 221 -22.59 -10.61 -0.51
CA ASP A 221 -24.01 -10.96 -0.45
C ASP A 221 -24.85 -9.68 -0.27
N ILE A 222 -25.71 -9.36 -1.26
CA ILE A 222 -26.56 -8.15 -1.25
C ILE A 222 -27.47 -8.09 -0.01
N SER A 223 -27.88 -9.23 0.53
CA SER A 223 -28.74 -9.27 1.73
C SER A 223 -28.01 -8.83 3.01
N LYS A 224 -26.69 -8.86 3.00
CA LYS A 224 -25.81 -8.46 4.11
C LYS A 224 -24.98 -7.22 3.79
N LEU A 225 -25.04 -6.74 2.55
CA LEU A 225 -24.22 -5.65 2.07
C LEU A 225 -24.51 -4.37 2.85
N LYS A 226 -23.44 -3.76 3.36
CA LYS A 226 -23.50 -2.44 3.96
C LYS A 226 -23.54 -1.39 2.85
N LEU A 227 -24.65 -0.66 2.75
CA LEU A 227 -24.86 0.39 1.75
C LEU A 227 -24.12 1.68 2.09
N GLN A 228 -22.85 1.55 2.50
CA GLN A 228 -21.93 2.64 2.79
C GLN A 228 -20.55 2.25 2.31
N ILE A 229 -19.95 3.08 1.48
CA ILE A 229 -18.59 2.90 0.99
C ILE A 229 -17.61 3.00 2.16
N ASN A 230 -16.62 2.11 2.18
CA ASN A 230 -15.61 2.01 3.23
C ASN A 230 -16.17 1.71 4.63
N ALA A 231 -17.38 1.12 4.73
CA ALA A 231 -17.91 0.64 6.02
C ALA A 231 -16.93 -0.37 6.65
N LYS A 232 -16.86 -0.35 7.98
CA LYS A 232 -15.97 -1.25 8.75
C LYS A 232 -16.47 -2.70 8.68
N GLY A 233 -15.54 -3.66 8.66
CA GLY A 233 -15.79 -5.10 8.64
C GLY A 233 -16.13 -5.61 7.25
N ASN A 234 -16.51 -6.90 7.19
CA ASN A 234 -16.76 -7.62 5.96
C ASN A 234 -18.09 -7.19 5.30
N ASN A 235 -18.29 -7.62 4.07
CA ASN A 235 -19.49 -7.39 3.27
C ASN A 235 -19.77 -5.89 3.03
N ALA A 236 -18.73 -5.16 2.63
CA ALA A 236 -18.78 -3.75 2.27
C ALA A 236 -17.91 -3.48 1.04
N ILE A 237 -18.37 -2.64 0.13
CA ILE A 237 -17.54 -2.07 -0.93
C ILE A 237 -16.55 -1.13 -0.26
N SER A 238 -15.26 -1.42 -0.40
CA SER A 238 -14.23 -0.72 0.37
C SER A 238 -12.86 -0.81 -0.30
N SER A 239 -11.98 0.14 -0.01
CA SER A 239 -10.62 0.16 -0.52
C SER A 239 -9.62 0.18 0.62
N ASN A 240 -8.42 -0.38 0.37
CA ASN A 240 -7.26 -0.19 1.24
C ASN A 240 -6.78 1.27 1.21
N GLU A 241 -7.09 2.02 0.14
CA GLU A 241 -6.89 3.48 -0.01
C GLU A 241 -8.16 4.27 0.37
N SER A 242 -8.67 4.04 1.56
CA SER A 242 -10.00 4.47 2.01
C SER A 242 -10.31 5.97 1.93
N SER A 243 -9.31 6.84 1.80
CA SER A 243 -9.51 8.30 1.70
C SER A 243 -10.14 8.75 0.38
N SER A 244 -9.94 7.96 -0.69
CA SER A 244 -10.40 8.31 -2.05
C SER A 244 -11.74 7.68 -2.44
N GLY A 245 -12.32 6.83 -1.59
CA GLY A 245 -13.47 6.00 -1.93
C GLY A 245 -13.07 4.56 -2.23
N ALA A 246 -13.89 3.84 -3.01
CA ALA A 246 -13.60 2.49 -3.48
C ALA A 246 -13.78 2.41 -5.00
N SER A 247 -12.87 1.71 -5.66
CA SER A 247 -12.93 1.56 -7.12
C SER A 247 -13.95 0.48 -7.51
N ALA A 248 -14.61 0.69 -8.64
CA ALA A 248 -15.51 -0.29 -9.22
C ALA A 248 -15.40 -0.28 -10.75
N ALA A 249 -15.79 -1.38 -11.40
CA ALA A 249 -16.01 -1.41 -12.83
C ALA A 249 -17.50 -1.58 -13.13
N MET A 250 -17.93 -0.88 -14.16
CA MET A 250 -19.31 -0.89 -14.66
C MET A 250 -19.47 -1.96 -15.76
N VAL A 251 -20.70 -2.28 -16.09
CA VAL A 251 -21.04 -3.25 -17.15
C VAL A 251 -20.49 -2.83 -18.52
N ASP A 252 -20.42 -1.53 -18.81
CA ASP A 252 -19.82 -1.03 -20.06
C ASP A 252 -18.30 -1.25 -20.15
N GLY A 253 -17.64 -1.61 -19.03
CA GLY A 253 -16.20 -1.82 -18.89
C GLY A 253 -15.44 -0.60 -18.39
N THR A 254 -16.11 0.54 -18.14
CA THR A 254 -15.45 1.71 -17.51
C THR A 254 -15.17 1.45 -16.04
N SER A 255 -14.21 2.15 -15.48
CA SER A 255 -13.91 2.10 -14.05
C SER A 255 -14.16 3.45 -13.40
N VAL A 256 -14.78 3.45 -12.23
CA VAL A 256 -15.15 4.63 -11.45
C VAL A 256 -14.63 4.53 -10.03
N ILE A 257 -14.61 5.65 -9.32
CA ILE A 257 -14.37 5.70 -7.87
C ILE A 257 -15.71 6.07 -7.22
N LEU A 258 -16.25 5.16 -6.43
CA LEU A 258 -17.44 5.39 -5.62
C LEU A 258 -17.04 6.25 -4.42
N PRO A 259 -17.60 7.46 -4.26
CA PRO A 259 -17.18 8.37 -3.19
C PRO A 259 -17.58 7.84 -1.80
N PRO A 260 -16.84 8.19 -0.73
CA PRO A 260 -17.12 7.71 0.63
C PRO A 260 -18.52 8.11 1.15
N LEU A 261 -19.05 9.22 0.66
CA LEU A 261 -20.36 9.77 1.06
C LEU A 261 -21.48 9.45 0.06
N LEU A 262 -21.28 8.42 -0.79
CA LEU A 262 -22.32 7.97 -1.72
C LEU A 262 -23.58 7.58 -0.95
N PRO A 263 -24.76 8.15 -1.29
CA PRO A 263 -26.02 7.73 -0.68
C PRO A 263 -26.28 6.24 -0.88
N GLY A 264 -26.82 5.57 0.15
CA GLY A 264 -27.10 4.14 0.08
C GLY A 264 -28.22 3.79 -0.95
N SER A 265 -29.13 4.72 -1.23
CA SER A 265 -30.11 4.59 -2.30
C SER A 265 -29.45 4.56 -3.68
N THR A 266 -28.55 5.52 -3.94
CA THR A 266 -27.78 5.60 -5.18
C THR A 266 -26.90 4.37 -5.37
N LEU A 267 -26.23 3.91 -4.28
CA LEU A 267 -25.45 2.66 -4.34
C LEU A 267 -26.34 1.46 -4.67
N ARG A 268 -27.55 1.39 -4.15
CA ARG A 268 -28.50 0.32 -4.46
C ARG A 268 -28.92 0.36 -5.92
N GLY A 269 -29.25 1.53 -6.47
CA GLY A 269 -29.57 1.69 -7.88
C GLY A 269 -28.42 1.29 -8.80
N LEU A 270 -27.16 1.63 -8.44
CA LEU A 270 -25.99 1.17 -9.19
C LEU A 270 -25.78 -0.36 -9.16
N ILE A 271 -26.37 -1.08 -8.20
CA ILE A 271 -26.25 -2.56 -8.09
C ILE A 271 -27.31 -3.28 -8.90
N THR A 272 -28.52 -2.71 -8.98
CA THR A 272 -29.65 -3.32 -9.70
C THR A 272 -29.47 -3.15 -11.22
N PRO A 273 -29.62 -4.23 -12.03
CA PRO A 273 -29.47 -4.13 -13.49
C PRO A 273 -30.74 -3.72 -14.23
N ASP A 274 -31.91 -3.67 -13.54
CA ASP A 274 -33.24 -3.50 -14.10
C ASP A 274 -34.20 -2.70 -13.16
N GLY A 275 -33.64 -1.91 -12.26
CA GLY A 275 -34.38 -1.16 -11.27
C GLY A 275 -35.10 0.07 -11.84
N GLY A 276 -34.57 0.66 -12.91
CA GLY A 276 -35.13 1.85 -13.56
C GLY A 276 -34.98 3.12 -12.71
N GLU A 277 -34.05 3.16 -11.76
CA GLU A 277 -33.81 4.32 -10.92
C GLU A 277 -33.17 5.45 -11.73
N GLU A 278 -33.67 6.68 -11.59
CA GLU A 278 -32.95 7.87 -12.08
C GLU A 278 -31.84 8.22 -11.09
N LEU A 279 -30.59 8.03 -11.51
CA LEU A 279 -29.42 8.33 -10.69
C LEU A 279 -28.89 9.73 -10.97
N ASP A 280 -28.64 10.51 -9.93
CA ASP A 280 -27.95 11.79 -10.07
C ASP A 280 -26.45 11.56 -10.24
N ASN A 281 -25.94 11.76 -11.45
CA ASN A 281 -24.52 11.59 -11.79
C ASN A 281 -23.61 12.50 -10.96
N ALA A 282 -24.10 13.64 -10.45
CA ALA A 282 -23.31 14.52 -9.58
C ALA A 282 -22.97 13.88 -8.23
N GLU A 283 -23.69 12.84 -7.80
CA GLU A 283 -23.44 12.15 -6.54
C GLU A 283 -22.27 11.15 -6.60
N TRP A 284 -21.94 10.62 -7.78
CA TRP A 284 -20.98 9.50 -7.88
C TRP A 284 -19.95 9.61 -9.00
N ILE A 285 -20.15 10.45 -10.03
CA ILE A 285 -19.15 10.72 -11.07
C ILE A 285 -18.26 11.90 -10.63
N ARG A 286 -16.99 11.65 -10.38
CA ARG A 286 -15.98 12.70 -10.13
C ARG A 286 -14.69 12.39 -10.87
#